data_86de6c0c2d38ccb53a79162782d875d3
#
_entry.id   86de6c0c2d38ccb53a79162782d875d3
#
_cell.length_a   1.000
_cell.length_b   1.000
_cell.length_c   1.000
_cell.angle_alpha   90.00
_cell.angle_beta   90.00
_cell.angle_gamma   90.00
#
_symmetry.space_group_name_H-M   'P 1'
#
loop_
_entity.id
_entity.type
_entity.pdbx_description
1 polymer ?
#
loop_
_entity_poly.entity_id
_entity_poly.type
_entity_poly.pdbx_seq_one_letter_code
_entity_poly.pdbx_strand_id
1 'polypeptide(L)'
;NPTKKKRFNADTIEELKRKESGSSEDIIEMHIKNSKDSMLTVAELAKITALSLDEVKQDVDALEEKGIIKVFHMKKDSYTWHRDNGKMLQEEMIKTLQIYHEKHLYRYGMQKAEIHMTFMRKVKPNVFDLYMESLVGEGVMKRRNEFLSLPQHEIVKDRIYQQVESKLLTTFEKAGLDFPKVSEIDFGTVPFEVVEDILLLLMEEKKIIKLGEELYTLTSYIEKSRDYLFYVKRKRFDYHGGNSRCFGNKQEER
;
A
#
# COMPACT_ATOMS: atom_id res chain seq x y z
N ASN A 1 15.70 -6.01 -30.27
CA ASN A 1 17.11 -5.83 -30.63
C ASN A 1 17.96 -6.34 -29.46
N PRO A 2 18.81 -7.38 -29.65
CA PRO A 2 19.72 -7.79 -28.62
C PRO A 2 20.73 -6.66 -28.37
N THR A 3 20.83 -6.21 -27.12
CA THR A 3 21.83 -5.25 -26.68
C THR A 3 23.22 -5.80 -26.94
N LYS A 4 24.04 -5.08 -27.73
CA LYS A 4 25.42 -5.43 -28.00
C LYS A 4 26.21 -5.50 -26.70
N LYS A 5 26.55 -6.73 -26.26
CA LYS A 5 27.43 -6.93 -25.10
C LYS A 5 28.87 -6.51 -25.48
N LYS A 6 29.55 -5.77 -24.58
CA LYS A 6 30.96 -5.36 -24.78
C LYS A 6 31.85 -6.61 -24.82
N ARG A 7 32.72 -6.70 -25.85
CA ARG A 7 33.75 -7.75 -25.95
C ARG A 7 34.69 -7.72 -24.72
N PHE A 8 34.92 -8.87 -24.12
CA PHE A 8 35.86 -9.06 -22.98
C PHE A 8 35.42 -8.45 -21.64
N ASN A 9 34.11 -8.31 -21.39
CA ASN A 9 33.67 -8.07 -20.02
C ASN A 9 33.84 -9.36 -19.19
N ALA A 10 34.53 -9.26 -18.04
CA ALA A 10 34.76 -10.42 -17.14
C ALA A 10 33.44 -11.13 -16.77
N ASP A 11 32.37 -10.34 -16.48
CA ASP A 11 31.04 -10.86 -16.20
C ASP A 11 30.43 -11.67 -17.36
N THR A 12 30.70 -11.23 -18.61
CA THR A 12 30.21 -11.94 -19.82
C THR A 12 30.96 -13.24 -20.06
N ILE A 13 32.25 -13.27 -19.74
CA ILE A 13 33.08 -14.50 -19.86
C ILE A 13 32.70 -15.51 -18.79
N GLU A 14 32.43 -15.05 -17.57
CA GLU A 14 31.99 -15.91 -16.48
C GLU A 14 30.57 -16.46 -16.76
N GLU A 15 29.66 -15.63 -17.31
CA GLU A 15 28.35 -16.07 -17.79
C GLU A 15 28.43 -17.13 -18.89
N LEU A 16 29.37 -17.00 -19.83
CA LEU A 16 29.59 -17.99 -20.90
C LEU A 16 30.18 -19.28 -20.38
N LYS A 17 31.14 -19.21 -19.44
CA LYS A 17 31.74 -20.38 -18.80
C LYS A 17 30.72 -21.17 -17.97
N ARG A 18 29.85 -20.49 -17.24
CA ARG A 18 28.75 -21.12 -16.50
C ARG A 18 27.72 -21.78 -17.43
N LYS A 19 27.48 -21.21 -18.62
CA LYS A 19 26.61 -21.83 -19.64
C LYS A 19 27.20 -23.07 -20.29
N GLU A 20 28.53 -23.19 -20.37
CA GLU A 20 29.19 -24.34 -20.94
C GLU A 20 29.38 -25.52 -19.96
N SER A 21 29.43 -25.25 -18.65
CA SER A 21 29.73 -26.26 -17.61
C SER A 21 28.74 -26.27 -16.44
N GLY A 22 27.78 -25.33 -16.40
CA GLY A 22 26.84 -25.18 -15.30
C GLY A 22 25.70 -26.19 -15.33
N SER A 23 25.24 -26.59 -14.16
CA SER A 23 23.99 -27.34 -14.01
C SER A 23 22.81 -26.52 -14.45
N SER A 24 21.63 -27.13 -14.70
CA SER A 24 20.38 -26.42 -14.99
C SER A 24 20.03 -25.41 -13.88
N GLU A 25 20.33 -25.78 -12.64
CA GLU A 25 20.19 -24.97 -11.45
C GLU A 25 21.01 -23.65 -11.52
N ASP A 26 22.30 -23.74 -11.93
CA ASP A 26 23.16 -22.53 -12.08
C ASP A 26 22.64 -21.56 -13.15
N ILE A 27 22.06 -22.09 -14.23
CA ILE A 27 21.47 -21.30 -15.30
C ILE A 27 20.23 -20.59 -14.81
N ILE A 28 19.37 -21.27 -14.07
CA ILE A 28 18.14 -20.71 -13.48
C ILE A 28 18.51 -19.63 -12.47
N GLU A 29 19.43 -19.90 -11.52
CA GLU A 29 19.92 -18.90 -10.56
C GLU A 29 20.41 -17.64 -11.27
N MET A 30 21.24 -17.79 -12.31
CA MET A 30 21.77 -16.68 -13.08
C MET A 30 20.65 -15.82 -13.70
N HIS A 31 19.61 -16.45 -14.26
CA HIS A 31 18.49 -15.73 -14.84
C HIS A 31 17.70 -14.96 -13.78
N ILE A 32 17.43 -15.57 -12.63
CA ILE A 32 16.74 -14.92 -11.51
C ILE A 32 17.59 -13.76 -10.97
N LYS A 33 18.89 -13.95 -10.78
CA LYS A 33 19.82 -12.91 -10.28
C LYS A 33 19.92 -11.71 -11.21
N ASN A 34 19.94 -11.96 -12.51
CA ASN A 34 19.99 -10.89 -13.52
C ASN A 34 18.68 -10.13 -13.67
N SER A 35 17.56 -10.69 -13.19
CA SER A 35 16.24 -10.05 -13.21
C SER A 35 16.04 -9.11 -11.99
N LYS A 36 16.84 -8.04 -11.93
CA LYS A 36 16.89 -7.13 -10.77
C LYS A 36 15.57 -6.38 -10.51
N ASP A 37 14.85 -6.02 -11.58
CA ASP A 37 13.68 -5.14 -11.50
C ASP A 37 12.34 -5.90 -11.59
N SER A 38 12.36 -7.22 -11.75
CA SER A 38 11.16 -8.03 -11.91
C SER A 38 11.33 -9.42 -11.33
N MET A 39 10.27 -9.98 -10.80
CA MET A 39 10.23 -11.36 -10.36
C MET A 39 9.85 -12.24 -11.55
N LEU A 40 10.65 -13.27 -11.83
CA LEU A 40 10.39 -14.24 -12.91
C LEU A 40 9.47 -15.35 -12.39
N THR A 41 8.52 -15.74 -13.21
CA THR A 41 7.71 -16.93 -12.93
C THR A 41 8.42 -18.21 -13.35
N VAL A 42 8.02 -19.35 -12.77
CA VAL A 42 8.50 -20.66 -13.17
C VAL A 42 8.24 -20.91 -14.66
N ALA A 43 7.09 -20.47 -15.17
CA ALA A 43 6.75 -20.60 -16.59
C ALA A 43 7.62 -19.72 -17.50
N GLU A 44 8.01 -18.52 -17.06
CA GLU A 44 8.96 -17.66 -17.80
C GLU A 44 10.37 -18.24 -17.77
N LEU A 45 10.83 -18.79 -16.64
CA LEU A 45 12.10 -19.48 -16.52
C LEU A 45 12.17 -20.66 -17.49
N ALA A 46 11.14 -21.50 -17.55
CA ALA A 46 11.08 -22.63 -18.48
C ALA A 46 11.21 -22.19 -19.95
N LYS A 47 10.58 -21.08 -20.32
CA LYS A 47 10.70 -20.51 -21.68
C LYS A 47 12.10 -19.96 -21.98
N ILE A 48 12.72 -19.29 -20.99
CA ILE A 48 14.04 -18.67 -21.17
C ILE A 48 15.14 -19.71 -21.25
N THR A 49 15.04 -20.77 -20.42
CA THR A 49 16.06 -21.83 -20.32
C THR A 49 15.84 -22.96 -21.31
N ALA A 50 14.65 -23.03 -21.96
CA ALA A 50 14.22 -24.15 -22.80
C ALA A 50 14.16 -25.51 -22.05
N LEU A 51 14.01 -25.48 -20.73
CA LEU A 51 13.80 -26.66 -19.89
C LEU A 51 12.29 -26.95 -19.73
N SER A 52 12.00 -28.19 -19.34
CA SER A 52 10.62 -28.55 -18.99
C SER A 52 10.17 -27.84 -17.70
N LEU A 53 8.86 -27.67 -17.52
CA LEU A 53 8.30 -27.07 -16.30
C LEU A 53 8.66 -27.84 -15.03
N ASP A 54 8.76 -29.18 -15.14
CA ASP A 54 9.05 -30.04 -13.99
C ASP A 54 10.52 -29.96 -13.58
N GLU A 55 11.45 -29.90 -14.55
CA GLU A 55 12.88 -29.64 -14.28
C GLU A 55 13.06 -28.27 -13.61
N VAL A 56 12.44 -27.20 -14.15
CA VAL A 56 12.55 -25.86 -13.55
C VAL A 56 11.98 -25.81 -12.14
N LYS A 57 10.87 -26.51 -11.88
CA LYS A 57 10.31 -26.58 -10.50
C LYS A 57 11.29 -27.24 -9.54
N GLN A 58 11.86 -28.38 -9.93
CA GLN A 58 12.83 -29.09 -9.10
C GLN A 58 14.06 -28.23 -8.77
N ASP A 59 14.60 -27.52 -9.77
CA ASP A 59 15.73 -26.61 -9.58
C ASP A 59 15.37 -25.38 -8.74
N VAL A 60 14.17 -24.82 -8.91
CA VAL A 60 13.66 -23.71 -8.10
C VAL A 60 13.47 -24.14 -6.65
N ASP A 61 12.90 -25.31 -6.40
CA ASP A 61 12.72 -25.87 -5.04
C ASP A 61 14.09 -26.09 -4.37
N ALA A 62 15.07 -26.64 -5.11
CA ALA A 62 16.43 -26.84 -4.62
C ALA A 62 17.13 -25.49 -4.28
N LEU A 63 16.97 -24.47 -5.11
CA LEU A 63 17.52 -23.13 -4.87
C LEU A 63 16.85 -22.44 -3.66
N GLU A 64 15.56 -22.67 -3.45
CA GLU A 64 14.85 -22.16 -2.29
C GLU A 64 15.31 -22.85 -1.00
N GLU A 65 15.44 -24.19 -1.01
CA GLU A 65 15.96 -24.97 0.13
C GLU A 65 17.38 -24.53 0.52
N LYS A 66 18.24 -24.25 -0.48
CA LYS A 66 19.59 -23.68 -0.26
C LYS A 66 19.56 -22.23 0.23
N GLY A 67 18.39 -21.61 0.21
CA GLY A 67 18.23 -20.23 0.64
C GLY A 67 18.82 -19.19 -0.31
N ILE A 68 19.04 -19.52 -1.58
CA ILE A 68 19.57 -18.63 -2.62
C ILE A 68 18.47 -17.72 -3.16
N ILE A 69 17.27 -18.27 -3.34
CA ILE A 69 16.10 -17.55 -3.80
C ILE A 69 14.97 -17.60 -2.75
N LYS A 70 13.98 -16.75 -2.94
CA LYS A 70 12.69 -16.78 -2.26
C LYS A 70 11.59 -16.96 -3.29
N VAL A 71 10.62 -17.82 -3.00
CA VAL A 71 9.51 -18.13 -3.91
C VAL A 71 8.21 -17.58 -3.32
N PHE A 72 7.42 -16.88 -4.15
CA PHE A 72 6.12 -16.34 -3.81
C PHE A 72 5.04 -17.10 -4.56
N HIS A 73 4.31 -17.97 -3.86
CA HIS A 73 3.28 -18.81 -4.45
C HIS A 73 1.98 -18.05 -4.66
N MET A 74 1.48 -18.09 -5.90
CA MET A 74 0.19 -17.56 -6.30
C MET A 74 -0.69 -18.69 -6.84
N LYS A 75 -2.01 -18.46 -6.94
CA LYS A 75 -2.97 -19.48 -7.41
C LYS A 75 -2.64 -20.07 -8.79
N LYS A 76 -2.00 -19.31 -9.67
CA LYS A 76 -1.74 -19.72 -11.07
C LYS A 76 -0.26 -19.97 -11.37
N ASP A 77 0.65 -19.37 -10.61
CA ASP A 77 2.09 -19.42 -10.88
C ASP A 77 2.89 -19.09 -9.62
N SER A 78 4.17 -19.42 -9.62
CA SER A 78 5.11 -19.09 -8.55
C SER A 78 6.14 -18.10 -9.08
N TYR A 79 6.41 -17.04 -8.29
CA TYR A 79 7.34 -15.97 -8.62
C TYR A 79 8.62 -16.15 -7.84
N THR A 80 9.75 -16.07 -8.51
CA THR A 80 11.07 -16.28 -7.92
C THR A 80 11.80 -14.95 -7.75
N TRP A 81 12.54 -14.79 -6.66
CA TRP A 81 13.33 -13.61 -6.36
C TRP A 81 14.67 -13.98 -5.76
N HIS A 82 15.78 -13.49 -6.34
CA HIS A 82 17.11 -13.75 -5.77
C HIS A 82 17.27 -13.01 -4.45
N ARG A 83 17.78 -13.69 -3.41
CA ARG A 83 17.92 -13.08 -2.08
C ARG A 83 18.85 -11.88 -2.05
N ASP A 84 19.93 -11.87 -2.86
CA ASP A 84 20.81 -10.70 -2.95
C ASP A 84 20.05 -9.47 -3.50
N ASN A 85 19.25 -9.66 -4.55
CA ASN A 85 18.41 -8.59 -5.10
C ASN A 85 17.40 -8.09 -4.07
N GLY A 86 16.80 -9.02 -3.32
CA GLY A 86 15.86 -8.70 -2.23
C GLY A 86 16.52 -7.88 -1.12
N LYS A 87 17.73 -8.25 -0.70
CA LYS A 87 18.50 -7.51 0.32
C LYS A 87 18.87 -6.10 -0.16
N MET A 88 19.37 -5.96 -1.37
CA MET A 88 19.71 -4.66 -1.95
C MET A 88 18.48 -3.74 -2.00
N LEU A 89 17.35 -4.27 -2.47
CA LEU A 89 16.10 -3.53 -2.54
C LEU A 89 15.59 -3.13 -1.15
N GLN A 90 15.67 -4.04 -0.18
CA GLN A 90 15.31 -3.81 1.20
C GLN A 90 16.14 -2.68 1.82
N GLU A 91 17.45 -2.68 1.61
CA GLU A 91 18.34 -1.62 2.09
C GLU A 91 17.99 -0.26 1.48
N GLU A 92 17.67 -0.22 0.19
CA GLU A 92 17.24 0.99 -0.50
C GLU A 92 15.90 1.50 0.04
N MET A 93 14.93 0.60 0.24
CA MET A 93 13.64 0.93 0.85
C MET A 93 13.80 1.49 2.27
N ILE A 94 14.66 0.87 3.10
CA ILE A 94 14.94 1.33 4.47
C ILE A 94 15.52 2.75 4.44
N LYS A 95 16.50 3.03 3.61
CA LYS A 95 17.10 4.37 3.47
C LYS A 95 16.07 5.40 3.02
N THR A 96 15.24 5.06 2.05
CA THR A 96 14.19 5.96 1.57
C THR A 96 13.14 6.23 2.65
N LEU A 97 12.71 5.21 3.38
CA LEU A 97 11.79 5.38 4.51
C LEU A 97 12.39 6.20 5.65
N GLN A 98 13.70 6.08 5.93
CA GLN A 98 14.39 6.93 6.92
C GLN A 98 14.29 8.41 6.53
N ILE A 99 14.66 8.75 5.30
CA ILE A 99 14.57 10.13 4.78
C ILE A 99 13.12 10.63 4.79
N TYR A 100 12.18 9.75 4.41
CA TYR A 100 10.75 10.07 4.43
C TYR A 100 10.26 10.41 5.84
N HIS A 101 10.64 9.61 6.85
CA HIS A 101 10.24 9.82 8.24
C HIS A 101 10.86 11.08 8.85
N GLU A 102 12.09 11.45 8.45
CA GLU A 102 12.72 12.71 8.86
C GLU A 102 11.97 13.93 8.29
N LYS A 103 11.45 13.82 7.06
CA LYS A 103 10.70 14.88 6.41
C LYS A 103 9.25 14.96 6.89
N HIS A 104 8.61 13.82 7.12
CA HIS A 104 7.18 13.70 7.40
C HIS A 104 6.93 13.12 8.80
N LEU A 105 7.21 13.91 9.84
CA LEU A 105 7.15 13.51 11.25
C LEU A 105 5.74 13.11 11.71
N TYR A 106 4.71 13.62 11.04
CA TYR A 106 3.30 13.42 11.41
C TYR A 106 2.56 12.42 10.51
N ARG A 107 3.27 11.73 9.63
CA ARG A 107 2.70 10.64 8.81
C ARG A 107 2.97 9.28 9.41
N TYR A 108 2.04 8.34 9.28
CA TYR A 108 2.25 6.95 9.69
C TYR A 108 3.36 6.25 8.92
N GLY A 109 3.64 6.69 7.72
CA GLY A 109 4.63 6.15 6.81
C GLY A 109 4.33 6.53 5.38
N MET A 110 5.06 5.92 4.45
CA MET A 110 4.83 6.07 3.03
C MET A 110 3.67 5.17 2.57
N GLN A 111 2.87 5.64 1.64
CA GLN A 111 1.78 4.82 1.09
C GLN A 111 2.33 3.59 0.35
N LYS A 112 1.69 2.45 0.55
CA LYS A 112 2.06 1.18 -0.10
C LYS A 112 2.11 1.31 -1.63
N ALA A 113 1.16 2.05 -2.23
CA ALA A 113 1.13 2.30 -3.66
C ALA A 113 2.35 3.11 -4.15
N GLU A 114 2.81 4.08 -3.36
CA GLU A 114 3.98 4.89 -3.65
C GLU A 114 5.27 4.05 -3.61
N ILE A 115 5.41 3.19 -2.60
CA ILE A 115 6.53 2.23 -2.50
C ILE A 115 6.54 1.29 -3.70
N HIS A 116 5.38 0.74 -4.09
CA HIS A 116 5.26 -0.12 -5.26
C HIS A 116 5.72 0.58 -6.54
N MET A 117 5.24 1.79 -6.77
CA MET A 117 5.60 2.57 -7.96
C MET A 117 7.07 2.99 -7.99
N THR A 118 7.67 3.25 -6.84
CA THR A 118 9.06 3.66 -6.73
C THR A 118 10.02 2.50 -6.93
N PHE A 119 9.76 1.37 -6.29
CA PHE A 119 10.75 0.29 -6.20
C PHE A 119 10.41 -0.94 -7.04
N MET A 120 9.14 -1.26 -7.24
CA MET A 120 8.71 -2.53 -7.82
C MET A 120 7.61 -2.38 -8.88
N ARG A 121 7.60 -1.29 -9.64
CA ARG A 121 6.54 -0.97 -10.63
C ARG A 121 6.33 -2.05 -11.70
N LYS A 122 7.33 -2.90 -11.96
CA LYS A 122 7.25 -4.00 -12.93
C LYS A 122 6.69 -5.29 -12.30
N VAL A 123 6.60 -5.35 -10.98
CA VAL A 123 6.06 -6.49 -10.25
C VAL A 123 4.54 -6.31 -10.11
N LYS A 124 3.79 -7.38 -10.27
CA LYS A 124 2.32 -7.33 -10.11
C LYS A 124 1.94 -6.93 -8.68
N PRO A 125 0.89 -6.10 -8.48
CA PRO A 125 0.53 -5.58 -7.16
C PRO A 125 0.31 -6.66 -6.10
N ASN A 126 -0.32 -7.77 -6.46
CA ASN A 126 -0.56 -8.89 -5.53
C ASN A 126 0.71 -9.66 -5.14
N VAL A 127 1.73 -9.72 -6.01
CA VAL A 127 3.03 -10.31 -5.69
C VAL A 127 3.85 -9.35 -4.83
N PHE A 128 3.76 -8.05 -5.13
CA PHE A 128 4.32 -7.01 -4.28
C PHE A 128 3.71 -7.05 -2.86
N ASP A 129 2.42 -7.28 -2.74
CA ASP A 129 1.75 -7.42 -1.44
C ASP A 129 2.33 -8.58 -0.62
N LEU A 130 2.54 -9.74 -1.24
CA LEU A 130 3.20 -10.89 -0.57
C LEU A 130 4.64 -10.58 -0.14
N TYR A 131 5.39 -9.84 -0.96
CA TYR A 131 6.74 -9.42 -0.59
C TYR A 131 6.71 -8.46 0.62
N MET A 132 5.80 -7.47 0.62
CA MET A 132 5.64 -6.55 1.77
C MET A 132 5.19 -7.30 3.03
N GLU A 133 4.27 -8.25 2.92
CA GLU A 133 3.85 -9.09 4.04
C GLU A 133 5.02 -9.90 4.61
N SER A 134 5.94 -10.39 3.77
CA SER A 134 7.13 -11.07 4.25
C SER A 134 8.07 -10.14 5.02
N LEU A 135 8.29 -8.90 4.55
CA LEU A 135 9.12 -7.90 5.26
C LEU A 135 8.50 -7.47 6.59
N VAL A 136 7.18 -7.40 6.66
CA VAL A 136 6.46 -7.14 7.91
C VAL A 136 6.58 -8.33 8.86
N GLY A 137 6.42 -9.56 8.37
CA GLY A 137 6.59 -10.79 9.15
C GLY A 137 8.02 -10.98 9.68
N GLU A 138 9.02 -10.54 8.94
CA GLU A 138 10.43 -10.53 9.33
C GLU A 138 10.78 -9.36 10.29
N GLY A 139 9.82 -8.47 10.59
CA GLY A 139 10.04 -7.32 11.47
C GLY A 139 10.87 -6.19 10.86
N VAL A 140 11.12 -6.21 9.55
CA VAL A 140 11.86 -5.18 8.82
C VAL A 140 11.05 -3.91 8.66
N MET A 141 9.75 -4.06 8.48
CA MET A 141 8.78 -2.98 8.35
C MET A 141 7.57 -3.24 9.22
N LYS A 142 6.81 -2.19 9.54
CA LYS A 142 5.47 -2.32 10.11
C LYS A 142 4.44 -1.73 9.14
N ARG A 143 3.26 -2.35 9.12
CA ARG A 143 2.13 -1.91 8.30
C ARG A 143 1.01 -1.38 9.17
N ARG A 144 0.46 -0.24 8.77
CA ARG A 144 -0.77 0.30 9.34
C ARG A 144 -1.69 0.75 8.21
N ASN A 145 -2.78 0.04 8.01
CA ASN A 145 -3.68 0.23 6.85
C ASN A 145 -2.89 0.19 5.53
N GLU A 146 -2.93 1.29 4.76
CA GLU A 146 -2.21 1.44 3.49
C GLU A 146 -0.83 2.07 3.64
N PHE A 147 -0.32 2.25 4.87
CA PHE A 147 0.98 2.85 5.14
C PHE A 147 1.99 1.80 5.59
N LEU A 148 3.22 1.96 5.13
CA LEU A 148 4.39 1.19 5.52
C LEU A 148 5.42 2.13 6.17
N SER A 149 6.00 1.68 7.26
CA SER A 149 6.98 2.45 8.02
C SER A 149 8.08 1.55 8.59
N LEU A 150 9.17 2.15 9.03
CA LEU A 150 10.17 1.44 9.81
C LEU A 150 9.62 1.09 11.21
N PRO A 151 10.06 -0.04 11.82
CA PRO A 151 9.55 -0.49 13.12
C PRO A 151 9.70 0.53 14.22
N GLN A 152 10.80 1.30 14.21
CA GLN A 152 11.10 2.32 15.22
C GLN A 152 10.38 3.65 14.99
N HIS A 153 9.73 3.84 13.85
CA HIS A 153 9.03 5.09 13.57
C HIS A 153 7.75 5.19 14.40
N GLU A 154 7.63 6.30 15.13
CA GLU A 154 6.45 6.68 15.90
C GLU A 154 6.12 8.14 15.66
N ILE A 155 4.82 8.45 15.60
CA ILE A 155 4.36 9.82 15.43
C ILE A 155 4.49 10.54 16.78
N VAL A 156 5.25 11.64 16.77
CA VAL A 156 5.41 12.49 17.94
C VAL A 156 4.36 13.61 17.91
N LYS A 157 3.41 13.56 18.85
CA LYS A 157 2.39 14.63 19.01
C LYS A 157 2.94 15.77 19.88
N ASP A 158 3.87 16.51 19.29
CA ASP A 158 4.55 17.63 19.91
C ASP A 158 3.66 18.90 20.01
N ARG A 159 4.26 20.00 20.40
CA ARG A 159 3.56 21.29 20.54
C ARG A 159 3.01 21.80 19.20
N ILE A 160 3.73 21.58 18.10
CA ILE A 160 3.31 22.00 16.75
C ILE A 160 2.07 21.21 16.35
N TYR A 161 2.11 19.89 16.52
CA TYR A 161 0.97 19.03 16.28
C TYR A 161 -0.26 19.48 17.06
N GLN A 162 -0.12 19.68 18.38
CA GLN A 162 -1.23 20.09 19.25
C GLN A 162 -1.82 21.45 18.85
N GLN A 163 -0.96 22.40 18.45
CA GLN A 163 -1.40 23.72 17.99
C GLN A 163 -2.22 23.61 16.70
N VAL A 164 -1.73 22.86 15.70
CA VAL A 164 -2.40 22.69 14.41
C VAL A 164 -3.68 21.89 14.58
N GLU A 165 -3.66 20.76 15.31
CA GLU A 165 -4.83 19.94 15.61
C GLU A 165 -5.93 20.78 16.28
N SER A 166 -5.60 21.50 17.36
CA SER A 166 -6.56 22.33 18.08
C SER A 166 -7.15 23.42 17.18
N LYS A 167 -6.33 24.05 16.35
CA LYS A 167 -6.77 25.08 15.41
C LYS A 167 -7.73 24.51 14.36
N LEU A 168 -7.39 23.37 13.74
CA LEU A 168 -8.23 22.71 12.75
C LEU A 168 -9.57 22.28 13.34
N LEU A 169 -9.54 21.53 14.45
CA LEU A 169 -10.78 21.04 15.08
C LEU A 169 -11.70 22.17 15.54
N THR A 170 -11.12 23.22 16.17
CA THR A 170 -11.91 24.38 16.63
C THR A 170 -12.49 25.15 15.45
N THR A 171 -11.75 25.30 14.34
CA THR A 171 -12.22 25.99 13.14
C THR A 171 -13.37 25.21 12.49
N PHE A 172 -13.23 23.91 12.34
CA PHE A 172 -14.31 23.07 11.77
C PHE A 172 -15.53 22.99 12.70
N GLU A 173 -15.33 22.99 14.01
CA GLU A 173 -16.43 23.02 14.98
C GLU A 173 -17.23 24.31 14.91
N LYS A 174 -16.55 25.44 14.83
CA LYS A 174 -17.21 26.76 14.70
C LYS A 174 -17.91 26.97 13.35
N ALA A 175 -17.31 26.45 12.29
CA ALA A 175 -17.85 26.56 10.94
C ALA A 175 -19.10 25.68 10.72
N GLY A 176 -19.22 24.57 11.45
CA GLY A 176 -20.38 23.69 11.33
C GLY A 176 -20.52 23.11 9.91
N LEU A 177 -21.48 23.59 9.14
CA LEU A 177 -21.71 23.21 7.73
C LEU A 177 -21.11 24.17 6.70
N ASP A 178 -20.50 25.25 7.14
CA ASP A 178 -19.72 26.18 6.32
C ASP A 178 -18.28 25.66 6.21
N PHE A 179 -18.04 24.71 5.37
CA PHE A 179 -16.77 24.02 5.23
C PHE A 179 -15.65 24.97 4.81
N PRO A 180 -14.80 25.49 5.75
CA PRO A 180 -13.73 26.41 5.40
C PRO A 180 -12.63 25.67 4.64
N LYS A 181 -12.00 26.35 3.69
CA LYS A 181 -10.80 25.81 3.04
C LYS A 181 -9.63 25.86 4.01
N VAL A 182 -8.86 24.78 4.05
CA VAL A 182 -7.68 24.71 4.93
C VAL A 182 -6.64 25.76 4.57
N SER A 183 -6.51 26.10 3.28
CA SER A 183 -5.63 27.16 2.79
C SER A 183 -6.00 28.59 3.29
N GLU A 184 -7.22 28.81 3.75
CA GLU A 184 -7.69 30.09 4.30
C GLU A 184 -7.48 30.20 5.81
N ILE A 185 -7.04 29.12 6.47
CA ILE A 185 -6.81 29.10 7.92
C ILE A 185 -5.38 29.55 8.21
N ASP A 186 -5.21 30.58 9.01
CA ASP A 186 -3.92 31.07 9.45
C ASP A 186 -3.30 30.17 10.55
N PHE A 187 -2.21 29.51 10.24
CA PHE A 187 -1.42 28.67 11.16
C PHE A 187 -0.15 29.37 11.68
N GLY A 188 -0.01 30.68 11.42
CA GLY A 188 1.16 31.45 11.82
C GLY A 188 2.42 31.03 11.04
N THR A 189 3.48 30.65 11.76
CA THR A 189 4.78 30.28 11.16
C THR A 189 4.89 28.82 10.76
N VAL A 190 3.84 28.01 10.96
CA VAL A 190 3.88 26.58 10.63
C VAL A 190 3.83 26.39 9.10
N PRO A 191 4.79 25.69 8.49
CA PRO A 191 4.77 25.40 7.05
C PRO A 191 3.50 24.62 6.66
N PHE A 192 2.92 24.96 5.50
CA PHE A 192 1.68 24.32 5.04
C PHE A 192 1.84 22.81 4.84
N GLU A 193 3.00 22.35 4.40
CA GLU A 193 3.32 20.90 4.29
C GLU A 193 3.13 20.16 5.62
N VAL A 194 3.50 20.80 6.74
CA VAL A 194 3.30 20.24 8.09
C VAL A 194 1.82 20.19 8.45
N VAL A 195 1.06 21.22 8.07
CA VAL A 195 -0.39 21.24 8.26
C VAL A 195 -1.06 20.12 7.47
N GLU A 196 -0.65 19.90 6.21
CA GLU A 196 -1.15 18.80 5.38
C GLU A 196 -0.84 17.43 5.98
N ASP A 197 0.37 17.23 6.52
CA ASP A 197 0.74 15.97 7.18
C ASP A 197 -0.13 15.71 8.41
N ILE A 198 -0.38 16.72 9.22
CA ILE A 198 -1.25 16.62 10.40
C ILE A 198 -2.71 16.41 9.97
N LEU A 199 -3.17 17.08 8.91
CA LEU A 199 -4.51 16.90 8.36
C LEU A 199 -4.73 15.44 7.90
N LEU A 200 -3.77 14.87 7.18
CA LEU A 200 -3.82 13.48 6.77
C LEU A 200 -3.84 12.53 7.97
N LEU A 201 -3.04 12.82 9.01
CA LEU A 201 -3.06 12.04 10.24
C LEU A 201 -4.43 12.09 10.94
N LEU A 202 -5.06 13.27 11.03
CA LEU A 202 -6.39 13.42 11.62
C LEU A 202 -7.47 12.70 10.82
N MET A 203 -7.32 12.59 9.48
CA MET A 203 -8.20 11.78 8.64
C MET A 203 -8.04 10.29 8.93
N GLU A 204 -6.80 9.80 9.04
CA GLU A 204 -6.51 8.41 9.40
C GLU A 204 -6.99 8.06 10.82
N GLU A 205 -6.95 9.02 11.74
CA GLU A 205 -7.51 8.89 13.08
C GLU A 205 -9.05 9.02 13.10
N LYS A 206 -9.67 9.23 11.93
CA LYS A 206 -11.12 9.41 11.76
C LYS A 206 -11.71 10.58 12.57
N LYS A 207 -10.91 11.59 12.89
CA LYS A 207 -11.36 12.82 13.53
C LYS A 207 -12.02 13.75 12.54
N ILE A 208 -11.48 13.82 11.32
CA ILE A 208 -11.98 14.63 10.22
C ILE A 208 -12.20 13.78 8.98
N ILE A 209 -13.03 14.25 8.07
CA ILE A 209 -13.31 13.62 6.79
C ILE A 209 -13.19 14.65 5.67
N LYS A 210 -12.64 14.24 4.54
CA LYS A 210 -12.56 15.05 3.32
C LYS A 210 -13.86 14.92 2.53
N LEU A 211 -14.49 16.03 2.21
CA LEU A 211 -15.73 16.09 1.43
C LEU A 211 -15.49 16.45 -0.04
N GLY A 212 -14.40 17.15 -0.32
CA GLY A 212 -14.04 17.61 -1.65
C GLY A 212 -12.63 18.15 -1.69
N GLU A 213 -12.27 18.83 -2.76
CA GLU A 213 -10.97 19.48 -2.89
C GLU A 213 -10.88 20.60 -1.83
N GLU A 214 -9.90 20.49 -0.91
CA GLU A 214 -9.69 21.42 0.24
C GLU A 214 -10.86 21.55 1.25
N LEU A 215 -11.95 20.80 1.08
CA LEU A 215 -13.11 20.87 1.98
C LEU A 215 -13.08 19.71 2.98
N TYR A 216 -13.08 20.04 4.25
CA TYR A 216 -13.04 19.08 5.36
C TYR A 216 -14.06 19.42 6.43
N THR A 217 -14.46 18.40 7.19
CA THR A 217 -15.35 18.56 8.34
C THR A 217 -15.05 17.53 9.42
N LEU A 218 -15.64 17.72 10.60
CA LEU A 218 -15.55 16.72 11.66
C LEU A 218 -16.36 15.47 11.30
N THR A 219 -15.79 14.30 11.51
CA THR A 219 -16.48 13.02 11.27
C THR A 219 -17.77 12.90 12.07
N SER A 220 -17.80 13.46 13.30
CA SER A 220 -18.97 13.50 14.16
C SER A 220 -20.18 14.23 13.54
N TYR A 221 -19.96 15.23 12.68
CA TYR A 221 -21.07 15.90 11.99
C TYR A 221 -21.71 15.02 10.92
N ILE A 222 -20.92 14.28 10.20
CA ILE A 222 -21.41 13.34 9.18
C ILE A 222 -22.19 12.20 9.84
N GLU A 223 -21.71 11.68 10.96
CA GLU A 223 -22.39 10.65 11.73
C GLU A 223 -23.75 11.15 12.25
N LYS A 224 -23.80 12.32 12.88
CA LYS A 224 -25.05 12.94 13.33
C LYS A 224 -26.02 13.20 12.19
N SER A 225 -25.54 13.69 11.04
CA SER A 225 -26.37 13.94 9.86
C SER A 225 -26.94 12.64 9.29
N ARG A 226 -26.16 11.57 9.26
CA ARG A 226 -26.60 10.25 8.83
C ARG A 226 -27.66 9.70 9.75
N ASP A 227 -27.47 9.79 11.06
CA ASP A 227 -28.43 9.30 12.06
C ASP A 227 -29.75 10.08 11.98
N TYR A 228 -29.68 11.41 11.76
CA TYR A 228 -30.85 12.23 11.52
C TYR A 228 -31.62 11.82 10.25
N LEU A 229 -30.90 11.55 9.15
CA LEU A 229 -31.53 11.07 7.90
C LEU A 229 -32.17 9.68 8.08
N PHE A 230 -31.55 8.78 8.83
CA PHE A 230 -32.15 7.49 9.17
C PHE A 230 -33.41 7.66 10.03
N TYR A 231 -33.38 8.54 11.03
CA TYR A 231 -34.55 8.85 11.85
C TYR A 231 -35.71 9.43 11.03
N VAL A 232 -35.42 10.38 10.15
CA VAL A 232 -36.45 10.96 9.25
C VAL A 232 -37.03 9.93 8.29
N LYS A 233 -36.19 9.10 7.68
CA LYS A 233 -36.66 8.02 6.81
C LYS A 233 -37.55 7.04 7.56
N ARG A 234 -37.17 6.64 8.77
CA ARG A 234 -37.96 5.71 9.61
C ARG A 234 -39.32 6.31 9.97
N LYS A 235 -39.36 7.58 10.44
CA LYS A 235 -40.65 8.26 10.71
C LYS A 235 -41.55 8.38 9.47
N ARG A 236 -40.97 8.63 8.29
CA ARG A 236 -41.73 8.70 7.05
C ARG A 236 -42.32 7.33 6.65
N PHE A 237 -41.63 6.23 6.96
CA PHE A 237 -42.15 4.88 6.74
C PHE A 237 -43.27 4.53 7.71
N ASP A 238 -43.12 4.86 8.99
CA ASP A 238 -44.14 4.62 10.03
C ASP A 238 -45.42 5.43 9.74
N TYR A 239 -45.30 6.65 9.19
CA TYR A 239 -46.46 7.51 8.83
C TYR A 239 -47.22 6.95 7.61
N HIS A 240 -46.57 6.31 6.67
CA HIS A 240 -47.24 5.70 5.49
C HIS A 240 -47.74 4.27 5.79
N GLY A 241 -47.15 3.56 6.74
CA GLY A 241 -47.61 2.23 7.18
C GLY A 241 -48.83 2.27 8.10
N GLY A 242 -49.07 3.40 8.79
CA GLY A 242 -50.20 3.57 9.70
C GLY A 242 -51.55 3.88 8.99
N ASN A 243 -51.53 4.41 7.77
CA ASN A 243 -52.73 4.77 7.03
C ASN A 243 -53.34 3.68 6.17
N SER A 244 -52.71 2.49 6.08
CA SER A 244 -53.22 1.38 5.28
C SER A 244 -54.18 0.46 6.03
N ARG A 245 -54.52 0.71 7.27
CA ARG A 245 -55.42 -0.14 8.08
C ARG A 245 -56.81 0.42 8.35
N CYS A 246 -57.19 1.50 7.74
CA CYS A 246 -58.49 2.13 7.98
C CYS A 246 -59.46 2.10 6.79
N PHE A 247 -59.22 1.35 5.73
CA PHE A 247 -60.23 1.14 4.66
C PHE A 247 -60.41 -0.35 4.40
N GLY A 248 -61.36 -0.95 5.14
CA GLY A 248 -61.80 -2.31 4.88
C GLY A 248 -63.00 -2.67 5.71
N ASN A 249 -64.14 -2.75 5.04
CA ASN A 249 -65.41 -3.40 5.38
C ASN A 249 -66.48 -2.57 6.02
N LYS A 250 -67.30 -1.95 5.16
CA LYS A 250 -68.77 -1.95 5.29
C LYS A 250 -69.28 -2.90 4.23
N GLN A 251 -69.62 -4.09 4.63
CA GLN A 251 -70.56 -4.93 3.88
C GLN A 251 -71.94 -4.42 4.16
N GLU A 252 -72.65 -4.06 3.09
CA GLU A 252 -74.11 -3.84 3.09
C GLU A 252 -74.77 -5.19 3.11
N GLU A 253 -75.61 -5.39 4.12
CA GLU A 253 -76.74 -6.36 4.06
C GLU A 253 -77.83 -5.72 3.24
N ARG A 254 -78.24 -6.41 2.17
CA ARG A 254 -79.65 -6.65 1.74
C ARG A 254 -79.69 -7.63 0.59
#